data_bce58f315dda88b5efd16489251bff6f
#
_entry.id   bce58f315dda88b5efd16489251bff6f
#
_cell.length_a   1.000
_cell.length_b   1.000
_cell.length_c   1.000
_cell.angle_alpha   90.00
_cell.angle_beta   90.00
_cell.angle_gamma   90.00
#
_symmetry.space_group_name_H-M   'P 1'
#
loop_
_entity.id
_entity.type
_entity.pdbx_description
1 polymer ?
#
loop_
_entity_poly.entity_id
_entity_poly.type
_entity_poly.pdbx_seq_one_letter_code
_entity_poly.pdbx_strand_id
1 'polypeptide(L)'
;VFSSEIRDGILTSQGRNERRSSIEAERTIQMKIGLAQINGTVGDFPANAKRIVNAYREALDLGAELVVTPEMSLVGYPPRDLVFKSGFVPKCLQALDYLASEIGEVPLLVGYVDCNESEAPGKPFRNAAALLENGKIVAKVFKTLLPTYDIFDERRYYEPPEQCAPVDWQGRKLGITICEDIWTEDYLHRPLYKRDPVAELMEGGAEILINLSASPFHAGKAAIRRELLCKVGKDCGVPLVYCNYIGGNDQLVFDGSSVVVAADGRVLREMSAFREEVAVIDLESSKTDPVQDAVEEEQFFEALVLGLRDYATKCGFRTACIGLSGGIDSALTAAVAVEALGGDNVHGLTMPSRYSSSGSVDDSIALAKALGMRCDIVPIKESFETIKSAMAPLFGDLPEDVTEENMQARIRGVYLMSLSNKFNHLLLTTGNKSELAVGYCTIYGDMCGGLAVISDLPKTKVFAVARWLNREREVIPWNTIEKPPSAELRPDQKDEDTLPPYEILDEILEHYVEKQLSSEEIIENHGFEEKIVRWVQRQVDLNEWKRHQAAPGIRVTSKAFGIGRRFPIVQRFGP
;
A
#
# COMPACT_ATOMS: atom_id res chain seq x y z
N VAL A 1 -32.54 -43.48 4.31
CA VAL A 1 -33.22 -44.36 3.33
C VAL A 1 -33.29 -43.59 2.02
N PHE A 2 -32.36 -43.80 1.18
CA PHE A 2 -32.41 -44.09 -0.26
C PHE A 2 -30.97 -44.17 -0.74
N SER A 3 -30.59 -45.41 -0.95
CA SER A 3 -29.33 -45.83 -1.53
C SER A 3 -29.52 -46.04 -3.04
N SER A 4 -28.39 -45.92 -3.75
CA SER A 4 -27.98 -46.65 -4.97
C SER A 4 -28.67 -46.33 -6.30
N GLU A 5 -27.76 -46.20 -7.21
CA GLU A 5 -27.81 -46.42 -8.66
C GLU A 5 -27.66 -45.12 -9.50
N ILE A 6 -26.45 -44.89 -9.94
CA ILE A 6 -26.10 -44.74 -11.36
C ILE A 6 -24.58 -45.04 -11.47
N ARG A 7 -24.28 -46.23 -11.95
CA ARG A 7 -22.97 -46.58 -12.53
C ARG A 7 -23.06 -46.44 -14.05
N ASP A 8 -21.88 -46.16 -14.62
CA ASP A 8 -21.46 -46.39 -15.99
C ASP A 8 -21.67 -45.25 -17.00
N GLY A 9 -20.56 -44.58 -17.25
CA GLY A 9 -20.32 -43.65 -18.33
C GLY A 9 -18.85 -43.27 -18.44
N ILE A 10 -17.91 -44.23 -18.21
CA ILE A 10 -16.49 -44.01 -18.50
C ILE A 10 -16.28 -44.10 -20.00
N LEU A 11 -16.33 -42.98 -20.71
CA LEU A 11 -15.77 -42.86 -22.05
C LEU A 11 -14.28 -42.49 -21.92
N THR A 12 -13.49 -43.47 -22.29
CA THR A 12 -12.04 -43.53 -22.27
C THR A 12 -11.37 -42.30 -22.89
N SER A 13 -10.53 -41.63 -22.08
CA SER A 13 -9.67 -40.50 -22.42
C SER A 13 -8.50 -40.82 -23.37
N GLN A 14 -8.42 -42.01 -23.93
CA GLN A 14 -7.35 -42.45 -24.84
C GLN A 14 -7.52 -42.03 -26.30
N GLY A 15 -8.69 -41.61 -26.75
CA GLY A 15 -8.94 -41.22 -28.15
C GLY A 15 -8.70 -39.76 -28.51
N ARG A 16 -8.39 -38.90 -27.54
CA ARG A 16 -8.13 -37.47 -27.78
C ARG A 16 -6.66 -37.07 -27.80
N ASN A 17 -5.77 -37.90 -27.27
CA ASN A 17 -4.34 -37.59 -27.23
C ASN A 17 -3.58 -37.93 -28.50
N GLU A 18 -4.07 -38.79 -29.36
CA GLU A 18 -3.35 -39.21 -30.58
C GLU A 18 -3.59 -38.32 -31.81
N ARG A 19 -4.56 -37.40 -31.78
CA ARG A 19 -4.77 -36.41 -32.85
C ARG A 19 -4.17 -35.01 -32.54
N ARG A 20 -3.64 -34.78 -31.34
CA ARG A 20 -2.93 -33.52 -30.99
C ARG A 20 -1.45 -33.56 -31.26
N SER A 21 -0.84 -34.74 -31.50
CA SER A 21 0.62 -34.89 -31.56
C SER A 21 1.25 -34.76 -32.95
N SER A 22 0.51 -34.30 -33.99
CA SER A 22 1.11 -34.24 -35.33
C SER A 22 1.00 -32.92 -36.10
N ILE A 23 0.54 -31.81 -35.49
CA ILE A 23 0.55 -30.47 -36.13
C ILE A 23 0.73 -29.37 -35.05
N GLU A 24 1.50 -29.59 -34.04
CA GLU A 24 2.08 -28.50 -33.24
C GLU A 24 3.60 -28.44 -33.56
N ALA A 25 3.93 -27.85 -34.71
CA ALA A 25 5.19 -27.15 -34.79
C ALA A 25 5.12 -26.11 -33.66
N GLU A 26 5.98 -26.24 -32.64
CA GLU A 26 6.21 -25.23 -31.62
C GLU A 26 6.32 -23.88 -32.34
N ARG A 27 5.24 -23.09 -32.35
CA ARG A 27 5.32 -21.67 -32.71
C ARG A 27 6.00 -21.01 -31.54
N THR A 28 7.32 -20.98 -31.61
CA THR A 28 8.16 -20.26 -30.68
C THR A 28 7.72 -18.79 -30.69
N ILE A 29 7.32 -18.25 -29.54
CA ILE A 29 6.84 -16.87 -29.42
C ILE A 29 8.06 -15.96 -29.26
N GLN A 30 8.84 -15.75 -30.33
CA GLN A 30 9.92 -14.76 -30.27
C GLN A 30 9.29 -13.37 -30.05
N MET A 31 9.36 -12.85 -28.83
CA MET A 31 8.85 -11.52 -28.50
C MET A 31 9.57 -10.93 -27.29
N LYS A 32 10.05 -9.70 -27.46
CA LYS A 32 10.67 -8.91 -26.40
C LYS A 32 9.67 -7.86 -25.89
N ILE A 33 9.25 -8.04 -24.63
CA ILE A 33 8.30 -7.12 -24.00
C ILE A 33 9.04 -6.19 -23.04
N GLY A 34 8.80 -4.87 -23.23
CA GLY A 34 9.22 -3.83 -22.32
C GLY A 34 8.19 -3.62 -21.21
N LEU A 35 8.63 -3.63 -19.96
CA LEU A 35 7.84 -3.23 -18.81
C LEU A 35 8.32 -1.87 -18.32
N ALA A 36 7.37 -0.92 -18.20
CA ALA A 36 7.61 0.41 -17.68
C ALA A 36 6.96 0.55 -16.29
N GLN A 37 7.69 0.14 -15.25
CA GLN A 37 7.27 0.29 -13.85
C GLN A 37 7.49 1.73 -13.41
N ILE A 38 6.42 2.56 -13.44
CA ILE A 38 6.48 4.00 -13.30
C ILE A 38 5.62 4.54 -12.16
N ASN A 39 6.04 5.69 -11.59
CA ASN A 39 5.37 6.39 -10.49
C ASN A 39 4.59 7.61 -11.01
N GLY A 40 3.29 7.45 -11.21
CA GLY A 40 2.41 8.54 -11.64
C GLY A 40 1.87 9.39 -10.47
N THR A 41 1.34 10.55 -10.80
CA THR A 41 0.61 11.41 -9.86
C THR A 41 -0.85 11.52 -10.30
N VAL A 42 -1.78 11.32 -9.36
CA VAL A 42 -3.21 11.34 -9.67
C VAL A 42 -3.62 12.70 -10.26
N GLY A 43 -4.16 12.68 -11.49
CA GLY A 43 -4.66 13.87 -12.18
C GLY A 43 -3.61 14.77 -12.84
N ASP A 44 -2.32 14.44 -12.73
CA ASP A 44 -1.26 15.18 -13.43
C ASP A 44 -1.00 14.55 -14.82
N PHE A 45 -2.00 14.67 -15.69
CA PHE A 45 -1.95 14.07 -17.02
C PHE A 45 -0.72 14.45 -17.85
N PRO A 46 -0.27 15.73 -17.89
CA PRO A 46 0.91 16.11 -18.68
C PRO A 46 2.19 15.46 -18.16
N ALA A 47 2.41 15.43 -16.84
CA ALA A 47 3.61 14.83 -16.26
C ALA A 47 3.60 13.31 -16.42
N ASN A 48 2.44 12.66 -16.21
CA ASN A 48 2.29 11.23 -16.41
C ASN A 48 2.53 10.83 -17.87
N ALA A 49 1.94 11.54 -18.84
CA ALA A 49 2.16 11.29 -20.26
C ALA A 49 3.64 11.42 -20.64
N LYS A 50 4.31 12.49 -20.17
CA LYS A 50 5.75 12.67 -20.40
C LYS A 50 6.59 11.52 -19.79
N ARG A 51 6.25 11.06 -18.60
CA ARG A 51 6.92 9.93 -17.93
C ARG A 51 6.74 8.65 -18.73
N ILE A 52 5.53 8.38 -19.22
CA ILE A 52 5.23 7.23 -20.08
C ILE A 52 6.05 7.30 -21.38
N VAL A 53 6.10 8.45 -22.05
CA VAL A 53 6.91 8.63 -23.29
C VAL A 53 8.39 8.39 -23.03
N ASN A 54 8.93 8.87 -21.91
CA ASN A 54 10.33 8.65 -21.57
C ASN A 54 10.61 7.16 -21.35
N ALA A 55 9.78 6.47 -20.56
CA ALA A 55 9.91 5.03 -20.29
C ALA A 55 9.71 4.19 -21.58
N TYR A 56 8.80 4.61 -22.47
CA TYR A 56 8.63 4.00 -23.79
C TYR A 56 9.90 4.10 -24.63
N ARG A 57 10.51 5.29 -24.73
CA ARG A 57 11.76 5.49 -25.48
C ARG A 57 12.91 4.67 -24.90
N GLU A 58 13.04 4.63 -23.57
CA GLU A 58 14.03 3.79 -22.91
C GLU A 58 13.83 2.30 -23.24
N ALA A 59 12.58 1.81 -23.24
CA ALA A 59 12.28 0.44 -23.63
C ALA A 59 12.62 0.15 -25.11
N LEU A 60 12.42 1.12 -26.02
CA LEU A 60 12.84 1.00 -27.42
C LEU A 60 14.36 0.88 -27.56
N ASP A 61 15.11 1.70 -26.83
CA ASP A 61 16.57 1.66 -26.82
C ASP A 61 17.11 0.29 -26.31
N LEU A 62 16.33 -0.37 -25.45
CA LEU A 62 16.60 -1.74 -24.97
C LEU A 62 16.09 -2.83 -25.93
N GLY A 63 15.40 -2.46 -27.01
CA GLY A 63 14.96 -3.38 -28.05
C GLY A 63 13.58 -4.01 -27.81
N ALA A 64 12.68 -3.34 -27.10
CA ALA A 64 11.30 -3.80 -26.93
C ALA A 64 10.52 -3.82 -28.24
N GLU A 65 9.64 -4.81 -28.43
CA GLU A 65 8.71 -4.98 -29.54
C GLU A 65 7.26 -4.65 -29.15
N LEU A 66 6.98 -4.59 -27.84
CA LEU A 66 5.76 -4.08 -27.21
C LEU A 66 6.14 -3.52 -25.84
N VAL A 67 5.59 -2.35 -25.48
CA VAL A 67 5.81 -1.75 -24.16
C VAL A 67 4.51 -1.76 -23.36
N VAL A 68 4.60 -2.14 -22.07
CA VAL A 68 3.46 -2.24 -21.15
C VAL A 68 3.67 -1.30 -19.97
N THR A 69 2.64 -0.53 -19.63
CA THR A 69 2.59 0.30 -18.44
C THR A 69 1.58 -0.24 -17.41
N PRO A 70 1.60 0.20 -16.16
CA PRO A 70 0.64 -0.21 -15.14
C PRO A 70 -0.81 0.25 -15.43
N GLU A 71 -1.76 -0.34 -14.67
CA GLU A 71 -3.14 0.12 -14.59
C GLU A 71 -3.20 1.61 -14.28
N MET A 72 -4.06 2.36 -15.00
CA MET A 72 -4.25 3.82 -14.82
C MET A 72 -2.96 4.65 -14.79
N SER A 73 -1.89 4.21 -15.44
CA SER A 73 -0.61 4.90 -15.44
C SER A 73 -0.70 6.34 -15.97
N LEU A 74 -1.62 6.63 -16.90
CA LEU A 74 -1.86 7.99 -17.42
C LEU A 74 -2.61 8.87 -16.41
N VAL A 75 -3.43 8.27 -15.55
CA VAL A 75 -4.33 8.95 -14.60
C VAL A 75 -3.71 9.09 -13.22
N GLY A 76 -2.93 8.09 -12.79
CA GLY A 76 -2.59 7.82 -11.40
C GLY A 76 -3.70 7.05 -10.66
N TYR A 77 -3.33 6.12 -9.78
CA TYR A 77 -4.28 5.25 -9.06
C TYR A 77 -4.23 5.49 -7.54
N PRO A 78 -5.40 5.57 -6.86
CA PRO A 78 -6.76 5.61 -7.39
C PRO A 78 -7.27 7.07 -7.57
N PRO A 79 -7.95 7.40 -8.68
CA PRO A 79 -8.48 8.75 -8.90
C PRO A 79 -9.75 9.05 -8.08
N ARG A 80 -10.43 8.03 -7.55
CA ARG A 80 -11.64 8.15 -6.72
C ARG A 80 -12.68 9.11 -7.32
N ASP A 81 -13.34 9.94 -6.50
CA ASP A 81 -14.40 10.88 -6.93
C ASP A 81 -13.90 11.98 -7.90
N LEU A 82 -12.60 12.09 -8.16
CA LEU A 82 -12.09 13.00 -9.19
C LEU A 82 -12.66 12.69 -10.58
N VAL A 83 -12.97 11.43 -10.87
CA VAL A 83 -13.58 11.03 -12.15
C VAL A 83 -14.93 11.70 -12.41
N PHE A 84 -15.66 12.10 -11.36
CA PHE A 84 -16.93 12.81 -11.49
C PHE A 84 -16.78 14.31 -11.76
N LYS A 85 -15.58 14.88 -11.65
CA LYS A 85 -15.36 16.26 -12.08
C LYS A 85 -15.43 16.32 -13.61
N SER A 86 -16.32 17.17 -14.14
CA SER A 86 -16.64 17.25 -15.57
C SER A 86 -15.45 17.41 -16.52
N GLY A 87 -14.35 18.00 -16.05
CA GLY A 87 -13.14 18.18 -16.82
C GLY A 87 -12.11 17.05 -16.68
N PHE A 88 -12.29 16.09 -15.79
CA PHE A 88 -11.25 15.10 -15.47
C PHE A 88 -11.07 14.07 -16.58
N VAL A 89 -12.11 13.32 -16.93
CA VAL A 89 -12.04 12.30 -17.99
C VAL A 89 -11.77 12.91 -19.37
N PRO A 90 -12.39 14.04 -19.77
CA PRO A 90 -12.01 14.72 -21.01
C PRO A 90 -10.52 15.09 -21.11
N LYS A 91 -9.89 15.54 -20.00
CA LYS A 91 -8.44 15.81 -19.99
C LYS A 91 -7.61 14.53 -20.07
N CYS A 92 -8.08 13.43 -19.46
CA CYS A 92 -7.46 12.12 -19.61
C CYS A 92 -7.43 11.69 -21.08
N LEU A 93 -8.56 11.80 -21.79
CA LEU A 93 -8.66 11.44 -23.20
C LEU A 93 -7.80 12.34 -24.10
N GLN A 94 -7.74 13.65 -23.83
CA GLN A 94 -6.81 14.54 -24.53
C GLN A 94 -5.33 14.14 -24.32
N ALA A 95 -4.98 13.72 -23.10
CA ALA A 95 -3.64 13.23 -22.81
C ALA A 95 -3.36 11.89 -23.50
N LEU A 96 -4.38 11.03 -23.64
CA LEU A 96 -4.27 9.77 -24.39
C LEU A 96 -4.04 10.04 -25.90
N ASP A 97 -4.76 11.00 -26.49
CA ASP A 97 -4.57 11.41 -27.88
C ASP A 97 -3.16 11.97 -28.12
N TYR A 98 -2.69 12.83 -27.18
CA TYR A 98 -1.30 13.31 -27.22
C TYR A 98 -0.32 12.15 -27.13
N LEU A 99 -0.51 11.23 -26.16
CA LEU A 99 0.36 10.07 -25.99
C LEU A 99 0.36 9.20 -27.26
N ALA A 100 -0.80 8.95 -27.86
CA ALA A 100 -0.89 8.18 -29.09
C ALA A 100 -0.04 8.82 -30.22
N SER A 101 -0.04 10.15 -30.34
CA SER A 101 0.75 10.87 -31.36
C SER A 101 2.28 10.72 -31.17
N GLU A 102 2.75 10.39 -29.97
CA GLU A 102 4.16 10.16 -29.65
C GLU A 102 4.61 8.71 -29.91
N ILE A 103 3.66 7.77 -30.15
CA ILE A 103 3.94 6.35 -30.30
C ILE A 103 4.12 5.99 -31.79
N GLY A 104 5.25 5.33 -32.10
CA GLY A 104 5.62 4.88 -33.45
C GLY A 104 5.14 3.46 -33.76
N GLU A 105 6.01 2.72 -34.50
CA GLU A 105 5.73 1.36 -34.97
C GLU A 105 5.67 0.32 -33.85
N VAL A 106 6.47 0.49 -32.77
CA VAL A 106 6.40 -0.37 -31.59
C VAL A 106 5.22 0.05 -30.73
N PRO A 107 4.27 -0.85 -30.46
CA PRO A 107 3.08 -0.45 -29.72
C PRO A 107 3.34 -0.23 -28.23
N LEU A 108 2.47 0.60 -27.64
CA LEU A 108 2.39 0.87 -26.22
C LEU A 108 1.02 0.43 -25.69
N LEU A 109 1.00 -0.38 -24.64
CA LEU A 109 -0.20 -0.71 -23.88
C LEU A 109 -0.25 0.16 -22.62
N VAL A 110 -1.26 1.04 -22.52
CA VAL A 110 -1.35 2.06 -21.47
C VAL A 110 -2.67 2.01 -20.72
N GLY A 111 -2.60 2.04 -19.37
CA GLY A 111 -3.77 2.11 -18.48
C GLY A 111 -4.31 3.54 -18.34
N TYR A 112 -5.64 3.72 -18.48
CA TYR A 112 -6.32 5.01 -18.42
C TYR A 112 -7.78 4.88 -17.96
N VAL A 113 -8.52 5.99 -17.88
CA VAL A 113 -9.98 6.00 -17.62
C VAL A 113 -10.70 6.43 -18.90
N ASP A 114 -11.64 5.60 -19.36
CA ASP A 114 -12.46 5.88 -20.56
C ASP A 114 -13.90 6.26 -20.18
N CYS A 115 -14.61 6.85 -21.12
CA CYS A 115 -16.06 7.01 -21.04
C CYS A 115 -16.76 5.68 -21.38
N ASN A 116 -17.88 5.41 -20.70
CA ASN A 116 -18.79 4.36 -21.11
C ASN A 116 -19.74 4.90 -22.18
N GLU A 117 -19.51 4.52 -23.43
CA GLU A 117 -20.30 4.97 -24.59
C GLU A 117 -21.60 4.15 -24.78
N SER A 118 -21.85 3.17 -23.90
CA SER A 118 -23.07 2.34 -23.98
C SER A 118 -24.31 3.18 -23.65
N GLU A 119 -25.37 3.05 -24.43
CA GLU A 119 -26.69 3.64 -24.14
C GLU A 119 -27.45 2.86 -23.06
N ALA A 120 -26.97 1.66 -22.68
CA ALA A 120 -27.56 0.84 -21.63
C ALA A 120 -27.36 1.50 -20.24
N PRO A 121 -28.27 1.32 -19.30
CA PRO A 121 -28.06 1.79 -17.93
C PRO A 121 -26.79 1.21 -17.32
N GLY A 122 -25.92 2.07 -16.77
CA GLY A 122 -24.65 1.67 -16.18
C GLY A 122 -23.86 2.84 -15.63
N LYS A 123 -22.62 2.60 -15.22
CA LYS A 123 -21.69 3.63 -14.76
C LYS A 123 -21.14 4.42 -15.95
N PRO A 124 -20.85 5.74 -15.77
CA PRO A 124 -20.43 6.59 -16.88
C PRO A 124 -19.01 6.35 -17.37
N PHE A 125 -18.18 5.61 -16.61
CA PHE A 125 -16.75 5.44 -16.90
C PHE A 125 -16.36 3.96 -16.90
N ARG A 126 -15.18 3.70 -17.48
CA ARG A 126 -14.53 2.40 -17.53
C ARG A 126 -13.07 2.51 -17.07
N ASN A 127 -12.60 1.54 -16.32
CA ASN A 127 -11.18 1.31 -16.10
C ASN A 127 -10.67 0.59 -17.34
N ALA A 128 -9.72 1.19 -18.06
CA ALA A 128 -9.39 0.83 -19.43
C ALA A 128 -7.89 0.70 -19.68
N ALA A 129 -7.55 -0.12 -20.66
CA ALA A 129 -6.24 -0.15 -21.30
C ALA A 129 -6.39 0.13 -22.80
N ALA A 130 -5.50 0.94 -23.37
CA ALA A 130 -5.43 1.23 -24.80
C ALA A 130 -4.13 0.68 -25.38
N LEU A 131 -4.22 0.00 -26.52
CA LEU A 131 -3.07 -0.34 -27.36
C LEU A 131 -2.88 0.78 -28.37
N LEU A 132 -1.74 1.46 -28.29
CA LEU A 132 -1.38 2.59 -29.17
C LEU A 132 -0.30 2.12 -30.15
N GLU A 133 -0.47 2.44 -31.44
CA GLU A 133 0.49 2.11 -32.49
C GLU A 133 0.37 3.10 -33.65
N ASN A 134 1.48 3.55 -34.21
CA ASN A 134 1.53 4.44 -35.39
C ASN A 134 0.63 5.68 -35.27
N GLY A 135 0.66 6.33 -34.12
CA GLY A 135 -0.12 7.54 -33.86
C GLY A 135 -1.61 7.31 -33.58
N LYS A 136 -2.06 6.07 -33.34
CA LYS A 136 -3.48 5.72 -33.22
C LYS A 136 -3.76 4.79 -32.05
N ILE A 137 -4.99 4.84 -31.57
CA ILE A 137 -5.55 3.81 -30.68
C ILE A 137 -6.03 2.66 -31.57
N VAL A 138 -5.37 1.49 -31.48
CA VAL A 138 -5.71 0.32 -32.30
C VAL A 138 -6.63 -0.66 -31.59
N ALA A 139 -6.64 -0.68 -30.25
CA ALA A 139 -7.58 -1.46 -29.46
C ALA A 139 -7.82 -0.82 -28.09
N LYS A 140 -8.98 -1.11 -27.50
CA LYS A 140 -9.35 -0.75 -26.13
C LYS A 140 -9.84 -2.01 -25.39
N VAL A 141 -9.38 -2.18 -24.16
CA VAL A 141 -9.79 -3.27 -23.28
C VAL A 141 -10.26 -2.66 -21.94
N PHE A 142 -11.26 -3.28 -21.32
CA PHE A 142 -11.88 -2.77 -20.11
C PHE A 142 -11.80 -3.80 -18.97
N LYS A 143 -11.54 -3.33 -17.77
CA LYS A 143 -11.49 -4.15 -16.55
C LYS A 143 -12.84 -4.83 -16.30
N THR A 144 -12.80 -6.14 -16.12
CA THR A 144 -13.98 -6.97 -15.93
C THR A 144 -14.34 -7.13 -14.46
N LEU A 145 -13.35 -7.41 -13.61
CA LEU A 145 -13.56 -7.61 -12.18
C LEU A 145 -13.28 -6.32 -11.42
N LEU A 146 -14.35 -5.74 -10.86
CA LEU A 146 -14.30 -4.45 -10.16
C LEU A 146 -14.40 -4.68 -8.65
N PRO A 147 -13.28 -4.65 -7.90
CA PRO A 147 -13.26 -4.92 -6.48
C PRO A 147 -13.99 -3.85 -5.66
N THR A 148 -14.69 -4.31 -4.60
CA THR A 148 -15.44 -3.47 -3.66
C THR A 148 -15.14 -3.83 -2.20
N TYR A 149 -14.02 -4.44 -1.95
CA TYR A 149 -13.57 -4.86 -0.63
C TYR A 149 -12.32 -4.09 -0.22
N ASP A 150 -12.04 -4.06 1.08
CA ASP A 150 -10.91 -3.36 1.68
C ASP A 150 -10.85 -1.89 1.22
N ILE A 151 -9.76 -1.49 0.59
CA ILE A 151 -9.54 -0.13 0.09
C ILE A 151 -10.23 0.17 -1.25
N PHE A 152 -10.70 -0.88 -1.92
CA PHE A 152 -11.29 -0.77 -3.24
C PHE A 152 -12.77 -0.41 -3.20
N ASP A 153 -13.21 0.40 -4.18
CA ASP A 153 -14.61 0.78 -4.38
C ASP A 153 -14.87 1.03 -5.88
N GLU A 154 -14.32 0.18 -6.75
CA GLU A 154 -14.30 0.43 -8.19
C GLU A 154 -15.68 0.37 -8.84
N ARG A 155 -16.60 -0.47 -8.34
CA ARG A 155 -17.98 -0.51 -8.82
C ARG A 155 -18.75 0.80 -8.59
N ARG A 156 -18.25 1.67 -7.75
CA ARG A 156 -18.80 3.02 -7.57
C ARG A 156 -18.65 3.86 -8.83
N TYR A 157 -17.58 3.65 -9.58
CA TYR A 157 -17.12 4.52 -10.68
C TYR A 157 -17.26 3.89 -12.06
N TYR A 158 -16.97 2.60 -12.17
CA TYR A 158 -16.71 1.95 -13.46
C TYR A 158 -17.76 0.90 -13.80
N GLU A 159 -17.97 0.72 -15.12
CA GLU A 159 -18.81 -0.32 -15.71
C GLU A 159 -17.92 -1.39 -16.34
N PRO A 160 -18.11 -2.69 -16.04
CA PRO A 160 -17.37 -3.77 -16.69
C PRO A 160 -17.86 -4.00 -18.12
N PRO A 161 -17.05 -4.63 -19.00
CA PRO A 161 -17.50 -5.08 -20.32
C PRO A 161 -18.42 -6.29 -20.20
N GLU A 162 -19.27 -6.50 -21.21
CA GLU A 162 -20.13 -7.69 -21.28
C GLU A 162 -19.32 -8.97 -21.54
N GLN A 163 -18.24 -8.89 -22.30
CA GLN A 163 -17.37 -10.00 -22.69
C GLN A 163 -15.91 -9.57 -22.70
N CYS A 164 -15.01 -10.53 -22.48
CA CYS A 164 -13.58 -10.40 -22.69
C CYS A 164 -13.20 -11.15 -23.96
N ALA A 165 -12.37 -10.55 -24.79
CA ALA A 165 -11.81 -11.21 -25.96
C ALA A 165 -10.34 -10.82 -26.15
N PRO A 166 -9.48 -11.72 -26.64
CA PRO A 166 -8.12 -11.37 -26.99
C PRO A 166 -8.06 -10.29 -28.06
N VAL A 167 -7.04 -9.46 -28.03
CA VAL A 167 -6.74 -8.46 -29.06
C VAL A 167 -5.86 -9.12 -30.11
N ASP A 168 -6.34 -9.12 -31.37
CA ASP A 168 -5.52 -9.54 -32.50
C ASP A 168 -4.52 -8.45 -32.85
N TRP A 169 -3.23 -8.77 -32.72
CA TRP A 169 -2.14 -7.86 -33.05
C TRP A 169 -1.04 -8.61 -33.79
N GLN A 170 -0.75 -8.19 -35.03
CA GLN A 170 0.28 -8.77 -35.91
C GLN A 170 0.18 -10.31 -36.04
N GLY A 171 -1.05 -10.84 -36.06
CA GLY A 171 -1.32 -12.27 -36.18
C GLY A 171 -1.15 -13.06 -34.87
N ARG A 172 -0.99 -12.37 -33.75
CA ARG A 172 -0.95 -12.94 -32.40
C ARG A 172 -2.18 -12.48 -31.61
N LYS A 173 -2.62 -13.32 -30.67
CA LYS A 173 -3.75 -13.03 -29.78
C LYS A 173 -3.24 -12.64 -28.39
N LEU A 174 -3.35 -11.35 -28.07
CA LEU A 174 -2.96 -10.81 -26.76
C LEU A 174 -4.15 -10.90 -25.79
N GLY A 175 -4.03 -11.68 -24.72
CA GLY A 175 -4.97 -11.74 -23.60
C GLY A 175 -4.67 -10.64 -22.61
N ILE A 176 -5.33 -9.47 -22.76
CA ILE A 176 -5.08 -8.31 -21.90
C ILE A 176 -6.08 -8.30 -20.75
N THR A 177 -5.55 -8.22 -19.52
CA THR A 177 -6.29 -8.16 -18.25
C THR A 177 -5.85 -6.93 -17.45
N ILE A 178 -6.71 -6.48 -16.52
CA ILE A 178 -6.41 -5.33 -15.67
C ILE A 178 -6.56 -5.74 -14.20
N CYS A 179 -5.45 -5.73 -13.47
CA CYS A 179 -5.32 -5.94 -12.03
C CYS A 179 -6.11 -7.16 -11.52
N GLU A 180 -7.30 -6.93 -10.94
CA GLU A 180 -8.18 -7.95 -10.34
C GLU A 180 -8.56 -9.07 -11.31
N ASP A 181 -8.57 -8.80 -12.62
CA ASP A 181 -8.97 -9.77 -13.64
C ASP A 181 -8.14 -11.07 -13.66
N ILE A 182 -6.93 -11.04 -13.07
CA ILE A 182 -6.05 -12.20 -12.99
C ILE A 182 -6.17 -13.00 -11.67
N TRP A 183 -6.89 -12.44 -10.66
CA TRP A 183 -7.04 -13.10 -9.37
C TRP A 183 -8.09 -14.22 -9.46
N THR A 184 -7.62 -15.45 -9.41
CA THR A 184 -8.46 -16.64 -9.46
C THR A 184 -9.09 -16.93 -8.09
N GLU A 185 -10.15 -17.77 -8.09
CA GLU A 185 -10.87 -18.19 -6.88
C GLU A 185 -9.97 -18.85 -5.82
N ASP A 186 -8.89 -19.47 -6.20
CA ASP A 186 -7.96 -20.17 -5.31
C ASP A 186 -7.30 -19.25 -4.27
N TYR A 187 -7.22 -17.95 -4.55
CA TYR A 187 -6.63 -16.94 -3.65
C TYR A 187 -7.67 -16.12 -2.88
N LEU A 188 -8.94 -16.32 -3.19
CA LEU A 188 -10.06 -15.69 -2.50
C LEU A 188 -10.67 -16.70 -1.54
N HIS A 189 -10.91 -16.34 -0.28
CA HIS A 189 -11.54 -17.24 0.71
C HIS A 189 -12.89 -17.81 0.26
N ARG A 190 -13.51 -17.21 -0.74
CA ARG A 190 -14.72 -17.67 -1.45
C ARG A 190 -14.77 -16.99 -2.82
N PRO A 191 -15.45 -17.59 -3.81
CA PRO A 191 -15.68 -16.95 -5.09
C PRO A 191 -16.41 -15.61 -4.93
N LEU A 192 -15.76 -14.52 -5.35
CA LEU A 192 -16.35 -13.18 -5.31
C LEU A 192 -17.05 -12.80 -6.61
N TYR A 193 -16.65 -13.44 -7.71
CA TYR A 193 -17.08 -13.08 -9.05
C TYR A 193 -17.73 -14.27 -9.76
N LYS A 194 -18.61 -13.96 -10.74
CA LYS A 194 -19.29 -14.97 -11.58
C LYS A 194 -18.54 -15.23 -12.88
N ARG A 195 -17.59 -14.37 -13.23
CA ARG A 195 -16.82 -14.41 -14.46
C ARG A 195 -15.37 -14.72 -14.16
N ASP A 196 -14.74 -15.41 -15.10
CA ASP A 196 -13.30 -15.64 -15.12
C ASP A 196 -12.71 -15.05 -16.42
N PRO A 197 -12.15 -13.82 -16.37
CA PRO A 197 -11.59 -13.17 -17.56
C PRO A 197 -10.43 -13.95 -18.18
N VAL A 198 -9.62 -14.64 -17.36
CA VAL A 198 -8.50 -15.45 -17.88
C VAL A 198 -9.05 -16.63 -18.69
N ALA A 199 -10.05 -17.35 -18.16
CA ALA A 199 -10.69 -18.45 -18.89
C ALA A 199 -11.33 -17.96 -20.21
N GLU A 200 -12.08 -16.84 -20.18
CA GLU A 200 -12.69 -16.24 -21.38
C GLU A 200 -11.62 -15.91 -22.45
N LEU A 201 -10.48 -15.33 -22.06
CA LEU A 201 -9.39 -15.01 -22.96
C LEU A 201 -8.70 -16.26 -23.52
N MET A 202 -8.50 -17.29 -22.70
CA MET A 202 -7.92 -18.56 -23.15
C MET A 202 -8.85 -19.32 -24.10
N GLU A 203 -10.16 -19.31 -23.88
CA GLU A 203 -11.16 -19.82 -24.82
C GLU A 203 -11.14 -19.07 -26.16
N GLY A 204 -10.87 -17.75 -26.11
CA GLY A 204 -10.65 -16.91 -27.30
C GLY A 204 -9.32 -17.18 -28.01
N GLY A 205 -8.47 -18.03 -27.46
CA GLY A 205 -7.18 -18.44 -28.02
C GLY A 205 -6.04 -17.46 -27.73
N ALA A 206 -6.02 -16.80 -26.58
CA ALA A 206 -4.91 -15.97 -26.16
C ALA A 206 -3.59 -16.75 -26.14
N GLU A 207 -2.53 -16.17 -26.70
CA GLU A 207 -1.19 -16.77 -26.80
C GLU A 207 -0.21 -16.18 -25.76
N ILE A 208 -0.52 -14.99 -25.25
CA ILE A 208 0.24 -14.28 -24.23
C ILE A 208 -0.78 -13.61 -23.31
N LEU A 209 -0.62 -13.73 -21.99
CA LEU A 209 -1.39 -12.96 -21.01
C LEU A 209 -0.59 -11.72 -20.58
N ILE A 210 -1.23 -10.56 -20.59
CA ILE A 210 -0.65 -9.29 -20.15
C ILE A 210 -1.58 -8.66 -19.12
N ASN A 211 -1.05 -8.40 -17.92
CA ASN A 211 -1.81 -7.77 -16.84
C ASN A 211 -1.23 -6.40 -16.48
N LEU A 212 -2.04 -5.36 -16.62
CA LEU A 212 -1.74 -4.02 -16.13
C LEU A 212 -2.29 -3.90 -14.72
N SER A 213 -1.45 -3.61 -13.73
CA SER A 213 -1.86 -3.65 -12.33
C SER A 213 -1.51 -2.40 -11.55
N ALA A 214 -2.34 -2.10 -10.55
CA ALA A 214 -2.06 -1.18 -9.45
C ALA A 214 -2.39 -1.89 -8.14
N SER A 215 -1.63 -2.95 -7.85
CA SER A 215 -1.80 -3.78 -6.67
C SER A 215 -1.07 -3.16 -5.48
N PRO A 216 -1.79 -2.72 -4.41
CA PRO A 216 -1.17 -2.07 -3.26
C PRO A 216 -0.32 -3.04 -2.46
N PHE A 217 0.75 -2.49 -1.90
CA PHE A 217 1.66 -3.20 -1.01
C PHE A 217 1.02 -3.55 0.34
N HIS A 218 1.37 -4.66 0.85
CA HIS A 218 1.49 -5.02 2.26
C HIS A 218 2.60 -6.07 2.39
N ALA A 219 3.18 -6.20 3.58
CA ALA A 219 4.25 -7.17 3.82
C ALA A 219 3.84 -8.59 3.39
N GLY A 220 4.73 -9.28 2.67
CA GLY A 220 4.51 -10.63 2.15
C GLY A 220 3.69 -10.73 0.85
N LYS A 221 3.02 -9.66 0.39
CA LYS A 221 2.14 -9.73 -0.79
C LYS A 221 2.88 -10.01 -2.09
N ALA A 222 4.12 -9.58 -2.24
CA ALA A 222 4.93 -9.85 -3.43
C ALA A 222 5.10 -11.36 -3.67
N ALA A 223 5.37 -12.13 -2.60
CA ALA A 223 5.49 -13.59 -2.69
C ALA A 223 4.16 -14.26 -3.10
N ILE A 224 3.04 -13.84 -2.48
CA ILE A 224 1.70 -14.34 -2.83
C ILE A 224 1.38 -14.05 -4.30
N ARG A 225 1.65 -12.83 -4.75
CA ARG A 225 1.44 -12.41 -6.14
C ARG A 225 2.29 -13.23 -7.11
N ARG A 226 3.56 -13.44 -6.83
CA ARG A 226 4.45 -14.26 -7.64
C ARG A 226 3.96 -15.70 -7.75
N GLU A 227 3.55 -16.31 -6.65
CA GLU A 227 2.98 -17.66 -6.64
C GLU A 227 1.73 -17.77 -7.53
N LEU A 228 0.79 -16.82 -7.41
CA LEU A 228 -0.38 -16.72 -8.27
C LEU A 228 0.00 -16.67 -9.75
N LEU A 229 0.92 -15.76 -10.12
CA LEU A 229 1.31 -15.54 -11.51
C LEU A 229 2.00 -16.78 -12.10
N CYS A 230 2.87 -17.45 -11.33
CA CYS A 230 3.50 -18.71 -11.72
C CYS A 230 2.46 -19.80 -11.96
N LYS A 231 1.45 -19.91 -11.09
CA LYS A 231 0.36 -20.88 -11.24
C LYS A 231 -0.47 -20.58 -12.48
N VAL A 232 -0.91 -19.33 -12.68
CA VAL A 232 -1.71 -18.94 -13.86
C VAL A 232 -0.96 -19.19 -15.17
N GLY A 233 0.31 -18.76 -15.28
CA GLY A 233 1.14 -19.00 -16.46
C GLY A 233 1.26 -20.49 -16.80
N LYS A 234 1.50 -21.33 -15.78
CA LYS A 234 1.59 -22.78 -15.92
C LYS A 234 0.28 -23.42 -16.31
N ASP A 235 -0.82 -23.05 -15.64
CA ASP A 235 -2.15 -23.66 -15.89
C ASP A 235 -2.69 -23.28 -17.27
N CYS A 236 -2.44 -22.06 -17.73
CA CYS A 236 -2.80 -21.59 -19.08
C CYS A 236 -1.82 -22.08 -20.16
N GLY A 237 -0.58 -22.44 -19.81
CA GLY A 237 0.43 -22.88 -20.75
C GLY A 237 0.90 -21.77 -21.71
N VAL A 238 0.79 -20.49 -21.31
CA VAL A 238 1.23 -19.31 -22.06
C VAL A 238 2.07 -18.38 -21.19
N PRO A 239 2.99 -17.59 -21.79
CA PRO A 239 3.74 -16.58 -21.04
C PRO A 239 2.78 -15.54 -20.44
N LEU A 240 3.15 -15.03 -19.25
CA LEU A 240 2.40 -14.02 -18.53
C LEU A 240 3.29 -12.83 -18.16
N VAL A 241 2.84 -11.63 -18.52
CA VAL A 241 3.50 -10.35 -18.24
C VAL A 241 2.64 -9.57 -17.26
N TYR A 242 3.20 -9.26 -16.10
CA TYR A 242 2.52 -8.48 -15.04
C TYR A 242 3.28 -7.18 -14.80
N CYS A 243 2.69 -6.06 -15.19
CA CYS A 243 3.25 -4.72 -14.98
C CYS A 243 2.53 -4.02 -13.85
N ASN A 244 3.21 -3.83 -12.72
CA ASN A 244 2.62 -3.23 -11.53
C ASN A 244 3.01 -1.76 -11.36
N TYR A 245 2.09 -0.99 -10.77
CA TYR A 245 2.30 0.39 -10.40
C TYR A 245 3.33 0.51 -9.27
N ILE A 246 4.07 1.63 -9.23
CA ILE A 246 4.95 1.98 -8.11
C ILE A 246 4.59 3.37 -7.59
N GLY A 247 4.85 3.62 -6.31
CA GLY A 247 4.72 4.92 -5.67
C GLY A 247 3.75 4.97 -4.52
N GLY A 248 3.73 6.09 -3.81
CA GLY A 248 2.78 6.40 -2.74
C GLY A 248 1.65 7.28 -3.25
N ASN A 249 0.40 6.96 -2.89
CA ASN A 249 -0.77 7.80 -3.11
C ASN A 249 -1.68 7.76 -1.88
N ASP A 250 -1.81 8.89 -1.18
CA ASP A 250 -2.52 8.98 0.11
C ASP A 250 -1.96 7.96 1.12
N GLN A 251 -2.80 6.99 1.52
CA GLN A 251 -2.44 5.92 2.46
C GLN A 251 -1.80 4.71 1.78
N LEU A 252 -1.84 4.63 0.45
CA LEU A 252 -1.43 3.45 -0.29
C LEU A 252 0.00 3.57 -0.78
N VAL A 253 0.72 2.47 -0.70
CA VAL A 253 2.02 2.29 -1.34
C VAL A 253 1.89 1.17 -2.36
N PHE A 254 2.48 1.35 -3.51
CA PHE A 254 2.60 0.35 -4.57
C PHE A 254 4.08 0.00 -4.70
N ASP A 255 4.38 -1.27 -4.59
CA ASP A 255 5.75 -1.76 -4.51
C ASP A 255 6.42 -1.98 -5.88
N GLY A 256 5.68 -1.86 -6.98
CA GLY A 256 6.17 -2.32 -8.26
C GLY A 256 6.31 -3.84 -8.27
N SER A 257 7.53 -4.36 -8.22
CA SER A 257 7.80 -5.81 -8.29
C SER A 257 7.05 -6.45 -9.44
N SER A 258 7.15 -5.84 -10.64
CA SER A 258 6.57 -6.38 -11.87
C SER A 258 7.22 -7.71 -12.23
N VAL A 259 6.45 -8.65 -12.79
CA VAL A 259 6.91 -10.04 -12.98
C VAL A 259 6.62 -10.50 -14.41
N VAL A 260 7.56 -11.22 -15.00
CA VAL A 260 7.33 -11.98 -16.24
C VAL A 260 7.55 -13.46 -15.97
N VAL A 261 6.57 -14.26 -16.36
CA VAL A 261 6.53 -15.70 -16.15
C VAL A 261 6.47 -16.41 -17.49
N ALA A 262 7.26 -17.47 -17.65
CA ALA A 262 7.20 -18.33 -18.83
C ALA A 262 5.97 -19.25 -18.80
N ALA A 263 5.65 -19.85 -19.93
CA ALA A 263 4.52 -20.78 -20.09
C ALA A 263 4.56 -22.03 -19.18
N ASP A 264 5.72 -22.37 -18.64
CA ASP A 264 5.92 -23.47 -17.70
C ASP A 264 5.81 -23.04 -16.22
N GLY A 265 5.55 -21.76 -15.97
CA GLY A 265 5.44 -21.17 -14.63
C GLY A 265 6.74 -20.67 -14.02
N ARG A 266 7.87 -20.73 -14.75
CA ARG A 266 9.15 -20.17 -14.26
C ARG A 266 9.13 -18.65 -14.31
N VAL A 267 9.67 -17.99 -13.29
CA VAL A 267 9.92 -16.54 -13.31
C VAL A 267 11.09 -16.24 -14.24
N LEU A 268 10.83 -15.49 -15.31
CA LEU A 268 11.88 -15.01 -16.21
C LEU A 268 12.53 -13.75 -15.66
N ARG A 269 11.74 -12.86 -15.10
CA ARG A 269 12.18 -11.60 -14.48
C ARG A 269 11.24 -11.19 -13.36
N GLU A 270 11.79 -10.73 -12.23
CA GLU A 270 11.12 -9.92 -11.23
C GLU A 270 11.86 -8.59 -11.12
N MET A 271 11.13 -7.47 -11.29
CA MET A 271 11.71 -6.14 -11.25
C MET A 271 11.89 -5.66 -9.80
N SER A 272 12.71 -4.65 -9.61
CA SER A 272 13.03 -4.10 -8.28
C SER A 272 11.77 -3.61 -7.57
N ALA A 273 11.68 -3.91 -6.26
CA ALA A 273 10.66 -3.33 -5.39
C ALA A 273 10.98 -1.86 -5.07
N PHE A 274 9.96 -1.04 -4.85
CA PHE A 274 10.01 0.35 -4.40
C PHE A 274 10.84 1.31 -5.26
N ARG A 275 11.09 0.96 -6.52
CA ARG A 275 11.86 1.78 -7.49
C ARG A 275 11.19 1.80 -8.85
N GLU A 276 11.30 2.95 -9.54
CA GLU A 276 10.98 3.01 -10.97
C GLU A 276 12.03 2.22 -11.74
N GLU A 277 11.59 1.46 -12.72
CA GLU A 277 12.48 0.62 -13.55
C GLU A 277 11.85 0.40 -14.92
N VAL A 278 12.67 0.42 -15.97
CA VAL A 278 12.29 -0.04 -17.32
C VAL A 278 13.15 -1.26 -17.64
N ALA A 279 12.50 -2.36 -18.01
CA ALA A 279 13.19 -3.60 -18.37
C ALA A 279 12.59 -4.20 -19.64
N VAL A 280 13.41 -4.88 -20.44
CA VAL A 280 12.97 -5.61 -21.64
C VAL A 280 13.31 -7.10 -21.45
N ILE A 281 12.29 -7.94 -21.59
CA ILE A 281 12.37 -9.36 -21.35
C ILE A 281 12.01 -10.13 -22.62
N ASP A 282 12.88 -11.06 -23.02
CA ASP A 282 12.60 -12.03 -24.07
C ASP A 282 11.77 -13.18 -23.47
N LEU A 283 10.54 -13.37 -23.95
CA LEU A 283 9.62 -14.38 -23.44
C LEU A 283 10.10 -15.82 -23.66
N GLU A 284 11.07 -16.04 -24.57
CA GLU A 284 11.68 -17.34 -24.81
C GLU A 284 12.96 -17.57 -24.03
N SER A 285 13.35 -16.61 -23.22
CA SER A 285 14.59 -16.73 -22.47
C SER A 285 14.62 -18.03 -21.64
N SER A 286 15.67 -18.79 -21.80
CA SER A 286 15.99 -19.89 -20.87
C SER A 286 16.62 -19.41 -19.57
N LYS A 287 17.02 -18.14 -19.51
CA LYS A 287 17.59 -17.51 -18.32
C LYS A 287 16.47 -17.11 -17.37
N THR A 288 16.69 -17.34 -16.10
CA THR A 288 15.82 -16.91 -15.00
C THR A 288 16.63 -16.01 -14.09
N ASP A 289 16.04 -14.92 -13.65
CA ASP A 289 16.66 -14.15 -12.59
C ASP A 289 16.44 -14.87 -11.24
N PRO A 290 17.46 -14.86 -10.36
CA PRO A 290 17.27 -15.37 -9.01
C PRO A 290 16.26 -14.48 -8.28
N VAL A 291 15.20 -15.09 -7.77
CA VAL A 291 14.25 -14.43 -6.91
C VAL A 291 14.88 -14.31 -5.52
N GLN A 292 15.01 -13.10 -5.01
CA GLN A 292 15.44 -12.83 -3.64
C GLN A 292 14.30 -12.15 -2.91
N ASP A 293 13.74 -12.84 -1.92
CA ASP A 293 12.77 -12.18 -1.03
C ASP A 293 13.55 -11.25 -0.09
N ALA A 294 13.21 -9.95 -0.13
CA ALA A 294 13.70 -9.00 0.84
C ALA A 294 13.17 -9.37 2.23
N VAL A 295 13.98 -9.14 3.28
CA VAL A 295 13.52 -9.33 4.65
C VAL A 295 12.36 -8.38 4.96
N GLU A 296 11.47 -8.80 5.85
CA GLU A 296 10.23 -8.08 6.14
C GLU A 296 10.48 -6.65 6.63
N GLU A 297 11.51 -6.47 7.48
CA GLU A 297 11.91 -5.16 8.02
C GLU A 297 12.35 -4.18 6.92
N GLU A 298 13.04 -4.67 5.91
CA GLU A 298 13.43 -3.88 4.74
C GLU A 298 12.20 -3.45 3.96
N GLN A 299 11.27 -4.39 3.72
CA GLN A 299 10.03 -4.08 3.01
C GLN A 299 9.21 -3.01 3.74
N PHE A 300 9.09 -3.08 5.06
CA PHE A 300 8.42 -2.05 5.85
C PHE A 300 9.12 -0.70 5.73
N PHE A 301 10.43 -0.68 5.89
CA PHE A 301 11.21 0.56 5.84
C PHE A 301 11.10 1.24 4.47
N GLU A 302 11.35 0.50 3.38
CA GLU A 302 11.29 1.03 2.00
C GLU A 302 9.86 1.51 1.64
N ALA A 303 8.82 0.79 2.07
CA ALA A 303 7.44 1.20 1.87
C ALA A 303 7.11 2.52 2.59
N LEU A 304 7.53 2.66 3.86
CA LEU A 304 7.33 3.88 4.63
C LEU A 304 8.08 5.07 4.04
N VAL A 305 9.33 4.85 3.60
CA VAL A 305 10.16 5.88 2.93
C VAL A 305 9.52 6.32 1.62
N LEU A 306 9.11 5.39 0.76
CA LEU A 306 8.45 5.71 -0.52
C LEU A 306 7.11 6.42 -0.28
N GLY A 307 6.30 5.92 0.66
CA GLY A 307 5.01 6.51 1.00
C GLY A 307 5.13 7.95 1.48
N LEU A 308 6.05 8.23 2.41
CA LEU A 308 6.29 9.57 2.91
C LEU A 308 6.88 10.51 1.84
N ARG A 309 7.87 10.05 1.09
CA ARG A 309 8.49 10.84 0.00
C ARG A 309 7.45 11.30 -1.01
N ASP A 310 6.63 10.36 -1.47
CA ASP A 310 5.61 10.63 -2.47
C ASP A 310 4.47 11.49 -1.92
N TYR A 311 3.99 11.20 -0.70
CA TYR A 311 2.96 12.03 -0.06
C TYR A 311 3.44 13.49 0.05
N ALA A 312 4.64 13.71 0.58
CA ALA A 312 5.20 15.05 0.71
C ALA A 312 5.34 15.74 -0.65
N THR A 313 6.01 15.11 -1.60
CA THR A 313 6.31 15.72 -2.91
C THR A 313 5.06 15.96 -3.76
N LYS A 314 4.14 15.00 -3.81
CA LYS A 314 2.89 15.10 -4.57
C LYS A 314 1.92 16.13 -3.95
N CYS A 315 1.98 16.35 -2.63
CA CYS A 315 1.25 17.42 -1.94
C CYS A 315 1.97 18.78 -1.95
N GLY A 316 3.19 18.85 -2.49
CA GLY A 316 3.96 20.10 -2.59
C GLY A 316 4.76 20.47 -1.35
N PHE A 317 4.88 19.58 -0.36
CA PHE A 317 5.77 19.78 0.79
C PHE A 317 7.22 19.41 0.42
N ARG A 318 8.15 20.23 0.87
CA ARG A 318 9.58 19.98 0.70
C ARG A 318 10.28 19.64 2.02
N THR A 319 9.65 19.99 3.13
CA THR A 319 10.21 19.87 4.47
C THR A 319 9.17 19.28 5.42
N ALA A 320 9.65 18.61 6.46
CA ALA A 320 8.81 18.05 7.52
C ALA A 320 9.27 18.50 8.91
N CYS A 321 8.37 18.46 9.88
CA CYS A 321 8.72 18.60 11.29
C CYS A 321 8.15 17.43 12.11
N ILE A 322 8.81 17.12 13.23
CA ILE A 322 8.48 15.98 14.08
C ILE A 322 8.79 16.26 15.55
N GLY A 323 7.95 15.78 16.46
CA GLY A 323 8.23 15.76 17.88
C GLY A 323 9.15 14.59 18.24
N LEU A 324 10.31 14.88 18.85
CA LEU A 324 11.24 13.87 19.35
C LEU A 324 11.05 13.69 20.86
N SER A 325 10.58 12.53 21.27
CA SER A 325 10.34 12.16 22.66
C SER A 325 11.51 11.40 23.31
N GLY A 326 12.51 11.02 22.49
CA GLY A 326 13.54 10.06 22.89
C GLY A 326 13.05 8.60 22.87
N GLY A 327 11.78 8.35 22.53
CA GLY A 327 11.19 7.00 22.36
C GLY A 327 11.38 6.45 20.96
N ILE A 328 11.23 5.12 20.85
CA ILE A 328 11.51 4.34 19.63
C ILE A 328 10.64 4.77 18.43
N ASP A 329 9.36 5.10 18.66
CA ASP A 329 8.42 5.48 17.61
C ASP A 329 8.82 6.78 16.92
N SER A 330 9.16 7.81 17.72
CA SER A 330 9.66 9.08 17.20
C SER A 330 11.02 8.91 16.51
N ALA A 331 11.86 7.99 17.00
CA ALA A 331 13.17 7.71 16.42
C ALA A 331 13.04 7.03 15.05
N LEU A 332 12.20 5.99 14.93
CA LEU A 332 11.96 5.34 13.65
C LEU A 332 11.32 6.29 12.65
N THR A 333 10.29 7.06 13.08
CA THR A 333 9.65 8.05 12.21
C THR A 333 10.64 9.10 11.70
N ALA A 334 11.57 9.56 12.55
CA ALA A 334 12.63 10.48 12.14
C ALA A 334 13.60 9.85 11.15
N ALA A 335 13.99 8.58 11.35
CA ALA A 335 14.86 7.87 10.42
C ALA A 335 14.21 7.70 9.05
N VAL A 336 12.92 7.31 8.99
CA VAL A 336 12.13 7.26 7.75
C VAL A 336 12.05 8.65 7.08
N ALA A 337 11.81 9.70 7.86
CA ALA A 337 11.70 11.06 7.34
C ALA A 337 13.01 11.56 6.72
N VAL A 338 14.13 11.28 7.37
CA VAL A 338 15.46 11.67 6.87
C VAL A 338 15.82 10.90 5.60
N GLU A 339 15.53 9.61 5.53
CA GLU A 339 15.75 8.81 4.32
C GLU A 339 14.84 9.28 3.16
N ALA A 340 13.59 9.66 3.47
CA ALA A 340 12.65 10.13 2.47
C ALA A 340 12.97 11.53 1.91
N LEU A 341 13.37 12.47 2.76
CA LEU A 341 13.44 13.90 2.45
C LEU A 341 14.86 14.49 2.53
N GLY A 342 15.79 13.79 3.17
CA GLY A 342 17.13 14.29 3.52
C GLY A 342 17.15 15.04 4.86
N GLY A 343 18.26 14.92 5.61
CA GLY A 343 18.40 15.47 6.97
C GLY A 343 18.15 16.98 7.06
N ASP A 344 18.63 17.75 6.09
CA ASP A 344 18.44 19.22 6.03
C ASP A 344 16.96 19.64 5.92
N ASN A 345 16.09 18.74 5.50
CA ASN A 345 14.67 18.97 5.28
C ASN A 345 13.77 18.46 6.42
N VAL A 346 14.34 17.90 7.48
CA VAL A 346 13.61 17.39 8.64
C VAL A 346 13.98 18.19 9.90
N HIS A 347 12.97 18.76 10.56
CA HIS A 347 13.14 19.58 11.76
C HIS A 347 12.55 18.89 12.98
N GLY A 348 13.38 18.40 13.88
CA GLY A 348 12.99 17.79 15.15
C GLY A 348 12.76 18.84 16.23
N LEU A 349 11.78 18.61 17.09
CA LEU A 349 11.50 19.42 18.26
C LEU A 349 11.38 18.50 19.49
N THR A 350 12.30 18.62 20.45
CA THR A 350 12.13 18.00 21.76
C THR A 350 11.52 18.97 22.76
N MET A 351 10.47 18.52 23.47
CA MET A 351 9.59 19.37 24.27
C MET A 351 9.46 18.80 25.70
N PRO A 352 10.54 18.90 26.51
CA PRO A 352 10.55 18.32 27.84
C PRO A 352 9.52 18.96 28.77
N SER A 353 8.88 18.11 29.59
CA SER A 353 8.05 18.49 30.73
C SER A 353 8.82 18.29 32.04
N ARG A 354 8.17 18.54 33.17
CA ARG A 354 8.72 18.24 34.50
C ARG A 354 8.94 16.74 34.75
N TYR A 355 8.31 15.88 33.94
CA TYR A 355 8.39 14.42 34.07
C TYR A 355 9.35 13.79 33.05
N SER A 356 9.79 14.57 32.06
CA SER A 356 10.73 14.07 31.05
C SER A 356 12.09 13.82 31.68
N SER A 357 12.64 12.63 31.45
CA SER A 357 13.99 12.29 31.88
C SER A 357 15.05 13.08 31.10
N SER A 358 16.17 13.39 31.71
CA SER A 358 17.32 13.95 31.00
C SER A 358 17.79 13.02 29.89
N GLY A 359 17.70 11.71 30.09
CA GLY A 359 18.04 10.70 29.09
C GLY A 359 17.21 10.81 27.81
N SER A 360 15.91 11.10 27.90
CA SER A 360 15.06 11.26 26.72
C SER A 360 15.42 12.48 25.87
N VAL A 361 15.86 13.57 26.48
CA VAL A 361 16.38 14.74 25.77
C VAL A 361 17.72 14.41 25.11
N ASP A 362 18.63 13.76 25.85
CA ASP A 362 19.95 13.36 25.35
C ASP A 362 19.81 12.36 24.18
N ASP A 363 18.91 11.37 24.27
CA ASP A 363 18.60 10.43 23.19
C ASP A 363 18.06 11.14 21.94
N SER A 364 17.18 12.14 22.11
CA SER A 364 16.65 12.95 20.99
C SER A 364 17.73 13.71 20.26
N ILE A 365 18.68 14.32 21.02
CA ILE A 365 19.82 15.07 20.46
C ILE A 365 20.80 14.11 19.76
N ALA A 366 21.09 12.96 20.40
CA ALA A 366 21.98 11.96 19.83
C ALA A 366 21.42 11.41 18.51
N LEU A 367 20.13 11.09 18.46
CA LEU A 367 19.43 10.68 17.25
C LEU A 367 19.51 11.74 16.14
N ALA A 368 19.18 12.99 16.46
CA ALA A 368 19.21 14.08 15.48
C ALA A 368 20.62 14.26 14.89
N LYS A 369 21.65 14.13 15.72
CA LYS A 369 23.06 14.17 15.28
C LYS A 369 23.40 12.98 14.38
N ALA A 370 22.98 11.76 14.75
CA ALA A 370 23.24 10.57 13.95
C ALA A 370 22.57 10.63 12.57
N LEU A 371 21.36 11.20 12.51
CA LEU A 371 20.58 11.39 11.28
C LEU A 371 20.98 12.66 10.48
N GLY A 372 21.81 13.53 11.03
CA GLY A 372 22.19 14.79 10.38
C GLY A 372 21.04 15.78 10.23
N MET A 373 20.06 15.76 11.15
CA MET A 373 18.90 16.64 11.13
C MET A 373 18.96 17.71 12.23
N ARG A 374 18.25 18.82 12.02
CA ARG A 374 18.10 19.87 13.04
C ARG A 374 17.19 19.37 14.18
N CYS A 375 17.55 19.70 15.43
CA CYS A 375 16.71 19.50 16.60
C CYS A 375 16.79 20.69 17.54
N ASP A 376 15.65 21.30 17.88
CA ASP A 376 15.54 22.36 18.85
C ASP A 376 14.88 21.86 20.15
N ILE A 377 15.23 22.48 21.29
CA ILE A 377 14.68 22.15 22.61
C ILE A 377 13.74 23.28 23.04
N VAL A 378 12.45 22.96 23.23
CA VAL A 378 11.42 23.93 23.66
C VAL A 378 10.62 23.35 24.83
N PRO A 379 10.99 23.66 26.10
CA PRO A 379 10.29 23.15 27.27
C PRO A 379 8.82 23.60 27.32
N ILE A 380 7.91 22.69 27.74
CA ILE A 380 6.47 23.01 27.83
C ILE A 380 6.03 23.50 29.21
N LYS A 381 6.94 23.57 30.19
CA LYS A 381 6.63 23.81 31.60
C LYS A 381 5.81 25.10 31.82
N GLU A 382 6.23 26.20 31.27
CA GLU A 382 5.56 27.51 31.48
C GLU A 382 4.15 27.52 30.91
N SER A 383 3.95 26.98 29.70
CA SER A 383 2.62 26.85 29.08
C SER A 383 1.72 25.93 29.88
N PHE A 384 2.26 24.81 30.38
CA PHE A 384 1.50 23.86 31.20
C PHE A 384 1.02 24.52 32.49
N GLU A 385 1.91 25.18 33.25
CA GLU A 385 1.55 25.84 34.50
C GLU A 385 0.56 27.00 34.29
N THR A 386 0.67 27.71 33.18
CA THR A 386 -0.24 28.81 32.82
C THR A 386 -1.67 28.25 32.57
N ILE A 387 -1.79 27.21 31.74
CA ILE A 387 -3.10 26.60 31.44
C ILE A 387 -3.69 25.96 32.70
N LYS A 388 -2.90 25.23 33.48
CA LYS A 388 -3.32 24.60 34.72
C LYS A 388 -3.84 25.64 35.71
N SER A 389 -3.16 26.76 35.89
CA SER A 389 -3.58 27.85 36.78
C SER A 389 -4.90 28.49 36.30
N ALA A 390 -5.07 28.66 34.98
CA ALA A 390 -6.31 29.20 34.41
C ALA A 390 -7.51 28.27 34.62
N MET A 391 -7.28 26.94 34.63
CA MET A 391 -8.33 25.92 34.82
C MET A 391 -8.61 25.62 36.31
N ALA A 392 -7.69 25.94 37.22
CA ALA A 392 -7.82 25.64 38.64
C ALA A 392 -9.15 26.09 39.28
N PRO A 393 -9.71 27.27 38.97
CA PRO A 393 -11.01 27.67 39.53
C PRO A 393 -12.18 26.75 39.12
N LEU A 394 -12.05 26.03 38.02
CA LEU A 394 -13.07 25.09 37.53
C LEU A 394 -12.88 23.68 38.09
N PHE A 395 -11.63 23.27 38.32
CA PHE A 395 -11.30 21.94 38.81
C PHE A 395 -11.38 21.82 40.34
N GLY A 396 -11.23 22.94 41.06
CA GLY A 396 -11.24 22.95 42.53
C GLY A 396 -10.16 22.06 43.13
N ASP A 397 -10.54 21.25 44.09
CA ASP A 397 -9.62 20.34 44.81
C ASP A 397 -9.55 18.91 44.19
N LEU A 398 -10.00 18.73 42.94
CA LEU A 398 -9.87 17.45 42.26
C LEU A 398 -8.38 17.10 42.04
N PRO A 399 -7.96 15.84 42.29
CA PRO A 399 -6.58 15.42 42.04
C PRO A 399 -6.24 15.43 40.55
N GLU A 400 -4.95 15.59 40.24
CA GLU A 400 -4.45 15.42 38.86
C GLU A 400 -4.76 14.01 38.36
N ASP A 401 -5.18 13.90 37.09
CA ASP A 401 -5.52 12.66 36.43
C ASP A 401 -5.08 12.69 34.94
N VAL A 402 -5.72 11.89 34.09
CA VAL A 402 -5.51 11.88 32.63
C VAL A 402 -5.73 13.24 31.97
N THR A 403 -6.38 14.19 32.66
CA THR A 403 -6.60 15.56 32.16
C THR A 403 -5.28 16.30 32.00
N GLU A 404 -4.45 16.26 33.04
CA GLU A 404 -3.13 16.91 33.04
C GLU A 404 -2.13 16.17 32.14
N GLU A 405 -2.21 14.84 32.05
CA GLU A 405 -1.43 14.07 31.09
C GLU A 405 -1.75 14.51 29.65
N ASN A 406 -3.03 14.52 29.29
CA ASN A 406 -3.48 14.95 27.97
C ASN A 406 -3.23 16.44 27.66
N MET A 407 -3.22 17.29 28.69
CA MET A 407 -2.88 18.71 28.54
C MET A 407 -1.43 18.87 28.04
N GLN A 408 -0.49 18.09 28.58
CA GLN A 408 0.91 18.10 28.11
C GLN A 408 1.02 17.71 26.63
N ALA A 409 0.33 16.62 26.24
CA ALA A 409 0.33 16.16 24.87
C ALA A 409 -0.22 17.23 23.90
N ARG A 410 -1.33 17.91 24.28
CA ARG A 410 -1.94 18.98 23.47
C ARG A 410 -1.08 20.22 23.37
N ILE A 411 -0.37 20.62 24.42
CA ILE A 411 0.60 21.73 24.36
C ILE A 411 1.69 21.42 23.36
N ARG A 412 2.23 20.18 23.35
CA ARG A 412 3.20 19.73 22.35
C ARG A 412 2.62 19.83 20.93
N GLY A 413 1.37 19.43 20.75
CA GLY A 413 0.65 19.57 19.48
C GLY A 413 0.56 21.04 19.01
N VAL A 414 0.25 21.97 19.91
CA VAL A 414 0.22 23.42 19.60
C VAL A 414 1.60 23.92 19.15
N TYR A 415 2.68 23.53 19.82
CA TYR A 415 4.04 23.95 19.45
C TYR A 415 4.44 23.41 18.07
N LEU A 416 4.19 22.12 17.82
CA LEU A 416 4.47 21.48 16.55
C LEU A 416 3.67 22.09 15.40
N MET A 417 2.37 22.34 15.59
CA MET A 417 1.55 23.01 14.58
C MET A 417 1.96 24.46 14.33
N SER A 418 2.43 25.16 15.37
CA SER A 418 2.95 26.51 15.19
C SER A 418 4.21 26.51 14.33
N LEU A 419 5.11 25.55 14.52
CA LEU A 419 6.28 25.35 13.70
C LEU A 419 5.90 25.00 12.26
N SER A 420 5.00 24.01 12.09
CA SER A 420 4.46 23.59 10.80
C SER A 420 3.90 24.77 10.01
N ASN A 421 3.02 25.56 10.61
CA ASN A 421 2.39 26.70 9.94
C ASN A 421 3.40 27.81 9.60
N LYS A 422 4.36 28.07 10.49
CA LYS A 422 5.32 29.16 10.31
C LYS A 422 6.28 28.92 9.15
N PHE A 423 6.67 27.65 8.95
CA PHE A 423 7.69 27.26 7.99
C PHE A 423 7.15 26.39 6.84
N ASN A 424 5.85 26.16 6.81
CA ASN A 424 5.20 25.27 5.84
C ASN A 424 5.77 23.84 5.84
N HIS A 425 6.06 23.33 7.05
CA HIS A 425 6.50 21.95 7.23
C HIS A 425 5.30 20.99 7.26
N LEU A 426 5.45 19.80 6.66
CA LEU A 426 4.54 18.69 6.93
C LEU A 426 4.80 18.17 8.35
N LEU A 427 3.82 18.28 9.25
CA LEU A 427 3.93 17.71 10.59
C LEU A 427 3.69 16.20 10.53
N LEU A 428 4.66 15.41 11.02
CA LEU A 428 4.59 13.96 11.09
C LEU A 428 4.17 13.52 12.50
N THR A 429 3.18 12.63 12.60
CA THR A 429 2.83 11.98 13.86
C THR A 429 3.63 10.68 14.04
N THR A 430 3.80 10.26 15.28
CA THR A 430 4.67 9.16 15.66
C THR A 430 3.94 7.97 16.29
N GLY A 431 2.60 8.00 16.34
CA GLY A 431 1.79 6.90 16.87
C GLY A 431 1.88 5.67 15.98
N ASN A 432 2.00 4.50 16.57
CA ASN A 432 2.04 3.20 15.88
C ASN A 432 0.66 2.51 15.84
N LYS A 433 0.57 1.36 15.14
CA LYS A 433 -0.69 0.61 14.96
C LYS A 433 -1.26 0.12 16.30
N SER A 434 -0.42 -0.38 17.18
CA SER A 434 -0.83 -0.97 18.47
C SER A 434 -1.47 0.08 19.38
N GLU A 435 -0.84 1.25 19.52
CA GLU A 435 -1.37 2.38 20.29
C GLU A 435 -2.67 2.92 19.68
N LEU A 436 -2.70 3.13 18.37
CA LEU A 436 -3.87 3.60 17.65
C LEU A 436 -5.05 2.62 17.75
N ALA A 437 -4.77 1.31 17.74
CA ALA A 437 -5.78 0.27 17.85
C ALA A 437 -6.55 0.38 19.16
N VAL A 438 -5.85 0.39 20.28
CA VAL A 438 -6.47 0.39 21.63
C VAL A 438 -6.78 1.80 22.14
N GLY A 439 -6.46 2.84 21.35
CA GLY A 439 -6.71 4.24 21.70
C GLY A 439 -5.77 4.80 22.76
N TYR A 440 -4.58 4.22 22.90
CA TYR A 440 -3.51 4.75 23.76
C TYR A 440 -2.82 5.94 23.08
N CYS A 441 -3.62 6.97 22.85
CA CYS A 441 -3.25 8.19 22.13
C CYS A 441 -4.15 9.36 22.54
N THR A 442 -3.66 10.58 22.36
CA THR A 442 -4.36 11.81 22.73
C THR A 442 -4.76 12.59 21.47
N ILE A 443 -6.08 12.73 21.24
CA ILE A 443 -6.57 13.60 20.17
C ILE A 443 -6.14 15.05 20.38
N TYR A 444 -5.70 15.67 19.26
CA TYR A 444 -5.11 17.03 19.23
C TYR A 444 -3.78 17.13 20.03
N GLY A 445 -3.22 15.99 20.45
CA GLY A 445 -1.93 15.89 21.11
C GLY A 445 -0.92 15.16 20.21
N ASP A 446 -0.56 13.95 20.56
CA ASP A 446 0.35 13.07 19.80
C ASP A 446 -0.24 12.62 18.45
N MET A 447 -1.57 12.60 18.31
CA MET A 447 -2.26 12.38 17.02
C MET A 447 -2.24 13.60 16.09
N CYS A 448 -1.69 14.75 16.52
CA CYS A 448 -1.71 15.97 15.73
C CYS A 448 -0.66 15.91 14.60
N GLY A 449 -1.11 16.03 13.35
CA GLY A 449 -0.20 16.05 12.20
C GLY A 449 -0.90 15.95 10.85
N GLY A 450 -0.11 16.01 9.78
CA GLY A 450 -0.58 15.89 8.40
C GLY A 450 -0.39 14.48 7.81
N LEU A 451 0.52 13.67 8.40
CA LEU A 451 0.73 12.28 8.01
C LEU A 451 1.17 11.45 9.23
N ALA A 452 0.55 10.30 9.40
CA ALA A 452 0.87 9.32 10.44
C ALA A 452 1.74 8.20 9.85
N VAL A 453 3.06 8.40 9.86
CA VAL A 453 4.01 7.60 9.07
C VAL A 453 3.96 6.12 9.45
N ILE A 454 4.02 5.80 10.74
CA ILE A 454 4.11 4.42 11.26
C ILE A 454 2.78 3.90 11.85
N SER A 455 1.66 4.57 11.59
CA SER A 455 0.37 4.25 12.22
C SER A 455 -0.25 2.90 11.82
N ASP A 456 0.31 2.23 10.81
CA ASP A 456 -0.05 0.86 10.45
C ASP A 456 1.07 -0.15 10.73
N LEU A 457 2.13 0.27 11.44
CA LEU A 457 3.21 -0.62 11.86
C LEU A 457 3.00 -1.05 13.33
N PRO A 458 2.83 -2.35 13.63
CA PRO A 458 2.72 -2.86 15.01
C PRO A 458 3.97 -2.52 15.83
N LYS A 459 3.83 -2.34 17.14
CA LYS A 459 4.94 -1.96 18.03
C LYS A 459 6.11 -2.94 17.97
N THR A 460 5.83 -4.23 17.92
CA THR A 460 6.85 -5.28 17.76
C THR A 460 7.65 -5.11 16.48
N LYS A 461 6.99 -4.71 15.38
CA LYS A 461 7.63 -4.42 14.09
C LYS A 461 8.39 -3.10 14.10
N VAL A 462 7.96 -2.09 14.88
CA VAL A 462 8.74 -0.86 15.12
C VAL A 462 10.11 -1.21 15.70
N PHE A 463 10.16 -2.07 16.72
CA PHE A 463 11.42 -2.54 17.31
C PHE A 463 12.25 -3.36 16.31
N ALA A 464 11.61 -4.24 15.54
CA ALA A 464 12.30 -5.08 14.55
C ALA A 464 12.97 -4.22 13.47
N VAL A 465 12.24 -3.26 12.89
CA VAL A 465 12.77 -2.33 11.88
C VAL A 465 13.88 -1.46 12.45
N ALA A 466 13.76 -0.96 13.69
CA ALA A 466 14.81 -0.16 14.32
C ALA A 466 16.11 -0.97 14.53
N ARG A 467 16.01 -2.24 14.95
CA ARG A 467 17.17 -3.14 15.06
C ARG A 467 17.78 -3.44 13.69
N TRP A 468 16.93 -3.67 12.67
CA TRP A 468 17.38 -3.90 11.30
C TRP A 468 18.14 -2.69 10.73
N LEU A 469 17.69 -1.46 11.00
CA LEU A 469 18.41 -0.23 10.62
C LEU A 469 19.82 -0.17 11.24
N ASN A 470 19.97 -0.66 12.46
CA ASN A 470 21.24 -0.68 13.17
C ASN A 470 22.18 -1.85 12.80
N ARG A 471 21.80 -2.73 11.84
CA ARG A 471 22.57 -3.95 11.51
C ARG A 471 24.01 -3.70 11.06
N GLU A 472 24.28 -2.57 10.43
CA GLU A 472 25.61 -2.22 9.91
C GLU A 472 26.29 -1.11 10.71
N ARG A 473 25.49 -0.17 11.21
CA ARG A 473 25.95 0.96 12.01
C ARG A 473 24.83 1.43 12.92
N GLU A 474 25.16 2.09 13.99
CA GLU A 474 24.18 2.73 14.85
C GLU A 474 23.54 3.94 14.14
N VAL A 475 22.26 3.83 13.80
CA VAL A 475 21.40 4.89 13.23
C VAL A 475 20.49 5.45 14.31
N ILE A 476 19.84 4.56 15.07
CA ILE A 476 19.02 4.88 16.22
C ILE A 476 19.83 4.51 17.48
N PRO A 477 20.00 5.42 18.47
CA PRO A 477 20.74 5.10 19.69
C PRO A 477 20.23 3.80 20.34
N TRP A 478 21.13 2.88 20.69
CA TRP A 478 20.75 1.61 21.31
C TRP A 478 19.95 1.80 22.60
N ASN A 479 20.27 2.84 23.38
CA ASN A 479 19.49 3.19 24.57
C ASN A 479 18.00 3.44 24.26
N THR A 480 17.70 4.06 23.11
CA THR A 480 16.32 4.27 22.65
C THR A 480 15.61 2.94 22.29
N ILE A 481 16.36 1.95 21.77
CA ILE A 481 15.80 0.65 21.37
C ILE A 481 15.61 -0.27 22.59
N GLU A 482 16.48 -0.18 23.60
CA GLU A 482 16.53 -1.11 24.75
C GLU A 482 15.66 -0.65 25.92
N LYS A 483 15.42 0.66 26.06
CA LYS A 483 14.59 1.16 27.16
C LYS A 483 13.12 0.75 27.02
N PRO A 484 12.43 0.47 28.14
CA PRO A 484 11.00 0.17 28.12
C PRO A 484 10.18 1.34 27.52
N PRO A 485 9.14 1.07 26.72
CA PRO A 485 8.25 2.11 26.21
C PRO A 485 7.54 2.87 27.33
N SER A 486 7.49 4.20 27.18
CA SER A 486 6.82 5.09 28.14
C SER A 486 6.40 6.40 27.48
N ALA A 487 5.21 6.88 27.81
CA ALA A 487 4.72 8.19 27.37
C ALA A 487 5.33 9.37 28.19
N GLU A 488 6.00 9.13 29.33
CA GLU A 488 6.62 10.11 30.22
C GLU A 488 5.69 11.30 30.60
N LEU A 489 4.40 11.02 30.83
CA LEU A 489 3.39 12.01 31.20
C LEU A 489 3.16 12.09 32.73
N ARG A 490 3.64 11.09 33.47
CA ARG A 490 3.63 10.96 34.93
C ARG A 490 4.92 10.29 35.43
N PRO A 491 5.23 10.37 36.76
CA PRO A 491 6.44 9.72 37.30
C PRO A 491 6.46 8.22 37.07
N ASP A 492 7.63 7.68 36.69
CA ASP A 492 7.92 6.24 36.53
C ASP A 492 6.92 5.46 35.65
N GLN A 493 6.24 6.16 34.73
CA GLN A 493 5.25 5.57 33.83
C GLN A 493 5.88 4.55 32.88
N LYS A 494 5.18 3.42 32.70
CA LYS A 494 5.43 2.43 31.63
C LYS A 494 4.14 2.15 30.89
N ASP A 495 4.23 1.85 29.60
CA ASP A 495 3.05 1.49 28.81
C ASP A 495 2.39 0.22 29.34
N GLU A 496 3.17 -0.75 29.85
CA GLU A 496 2.69 -1.99 30.48
C GLU A 496 1.88 -1.77 31.77
N ASP A 497 1.91 -0.58 32.38
CA ASP A 497 1.01 -0.24 33.48
C ASP A 497 -0.47 -0.25 33.06
N THR A 498 -0.71 -0.08 31.76
CA THR A 498 -2.07 0.08 31.20
C THR A 498 -2.37 -0.91 30.08
N LEU A 499 -1.36 -1.30 29.31
CA LEU A 499 -1.45 -2.19 28.15
C LEU A 499 -0.95 -3.59 28.48
N PRO A 500 -1.47 -4.64 27.83
CA PRO A 500 -0.79 -5.94 27.79
C PRO A 500 0.60 -5.81 27.16
N PRO A 501 1.53 -6.77 27.41
CA PRO A 501 2.79 -6.82 26.67
C PRO A 501 2.56 -6.74 25.18
N TYR A 502 3.39 -5.96 24.47
CA TYR A 502 3.15 -5.68 23.06
C TYR A 502 3.19 -6.92 22.17
N GLU A 503 3.95 -7.94 22.53
CA GLU A 503 3.98 -9.22 21.82
C GLU A 503 2.59 -9.90 21.83
N ILE A 504 1.90 -9.85 22.96
CA ILE A 504 0.53 -10.40 23.09
C ILE A 504 -0.49 -9.48 22.40
N LEU A 505 -0.35 -8.17 22.60
CA LEU A 505 -1.26 -7.19 22.03
C LEU A 505 -1.25 -7.26 20.48
N ASP A 506 -0.08 -7.24 19.88
CA ASP A 506 0.08 -7.22 18.42
C ASP A 506 -0.43 -8.50 17.77
N GLU A 507 -0.19 -9.66 18.40
CA GLU A 507 -0.70 -10.94 17.88
C GLU A 507 -2.23 -11.02 17.96
N ILE A 508 -2.84 -10.54 19.05
CA ILE A 508 -4.31 -10.44 19.14
C ILE A 508 -4.85 -9.45 18.10
N LEU A 509 -4.16 -8.33 17.85
CA LEU A 509 -4.57 -7.35 16.84
C LEU A 509 -4.48 -7.94 15.43
N GLU A 510 -3.46 -8.72 15.10
CA GLU A 510 -3.37 -9.43 13.84
C GLU A 510 -4.58 -10.35 13.65
N HIS A 511 -4.91 -11.17 14.65
CA HIS A 511 -6.06 -12.06 14.56
C HIS A 511 -7.40 -11.32 14.46
N TYR A 512 -7.60 -10.31 15.29
CA TYR A 512 -8.88 -9.60 15.35
C TYR A 512 -9.08 -8.62 14.19
N VAL A 513 -8.05 -7.82 13.86
CA VAL A 513 -8.17 -6.73 12.87
C VAL A 513 -7.90 -7.22 11.46
N GLU A 514 -6.83 -8.01 11.26
CA GLU A 514 -6.40 -8.42 9.92
C GLU A 514 -7.11 -9.70 9.48
N LYS A 515 -7.15 -10.74 10.34
CA LYS A 515 -7.81 -12.02 10.05
C LYS A 515 -9.31 -12.03 10.39
N GLN A 516 -9.81 -11.02 11.11
CA GLN A 516 -11.23 -10.84 11.47
C GLN A 516 -11.83 -12.02 12.26
N LEU A 517 -11.02 -12.65 13.10
CA LEU A 517 -11.46 -13.75 13.97
C LEU A 517 -12.29 -13.23 15.14
N SER A 518 -13.25 -14.05 15.60
CA SER A 518 -14.02 -13.80 16.83
C SER A 518 -13.17 -13.97 18.09
N SER A 519 -13.68 -13.51 19.23
CA SER A 519 -13.03 -13.73 20.55
C SER A 519 -12.81 -15.21 20.80
N GLU A 520 -13.85 -16.01 20.54
CA GLU A 520 -13.87 -17.45 20.78
C GLU A 520 -12.80 -18.15 19.93
N GLU A 521 -12.72 -17.84 18.63
CA GLU A 521 -11.70 -18.40 17.73
C GLU A 521 -10.27 -18.03 18.16
N ILE A 522 -10.05 -16.80 18.63
CA ILE A 522 -8.73 -16.36 19.11
C ILE A 522 -8.35 -17.10 20.40
N ILE A 523 -9.29 -17.24 21.36
CA ILE A 523 -9.05 -17.93 22.63
C ILE A 523 -8.79 -19.42 22.40
N GLU A 524 -9.66 -20.09 21.62
CA GLU A 524 -9.62 -21.53 21.42
C GLU A 524 -8.42 -21.97 20.57
N ASN A 525 -8.10 -21.23 19.50
CA ASN A 525 -7.08 -21.64 18.55
C ASN A 525 -5.67 -21.16 18.90
N HIS A 526 -5.54 -20.06 19.66
CA HIS A 526 -4.25 -19.42 19.94
C HIS A 526 -3.88 -19.39 21.42
N GLY A 527 -4.79 -19.78 22.32
CA GLY A 527 -4.50 -20.01 23.74
C GLY A 527 -4.25 -18.75 24.57
N PHE A 528 -4.70 -17.58 24.10
CA PHE A 528 -4.60 -16.35 24.88
C PHE A 528 -5.59 -16.32 26.04
N GLU A 529 -5.23 -15.60 27.10
CA GLU A 529 -6.12 -15.38 28.25
C GLU A 529 -7.39 -14.61 27.81
N GLU A 530 -8.57 -15.19 28.05
CA GLU A 530 -9.87 -14.63 27.66
C GLU A 530 -10.03 -13.16 28.06
N LYS A 531 -9.62 -12.80 29.27
CA LYS A 531 -9.73 -11.43 29.79
C LYS A 531 -8.94 -10.45 28.92
N ILE A 532 -7.74 -10.83 28.46
CA ILE A 532 -6.88 -9.97 27.62
C ILE A 532 -7.50 -9.84 26.23
N VAL A 533 -7.92 -10.95 25.60
CA VAL A 533 -8.55 -10.92 24.28
C VAL A 533 -9.77 -10.01 24.26
N ARG A 534 -10.71 -10.21 25.22
CA ARG A 534 -11.93 -9.39 25.29
C ARG A 534 -11.63 -7.92 25.59
N TRP A 535 -10.62 -7.64 26.41
CA TRP A 535 -10.18 -6.27 26.69
C TRP A 535 -9.65 -5.60 25.41
N VAL A 536 -8.75 -6.26 24.67
CA VAL A 536 -8.18 -5.71 23.42
C VAL A 536 -9.27 -5.42 22.40
N GLN A 537 -10.16 -6.38 22.14
CA GLN A 537 -11.26 -6.19 21.20
C GLN A 537 -12.16 -5.02 21.60
N ARG A 538 -12.53 -4.98 22.90
CA ARG A 538 -13.34 -3.86 23.42
C ARG A 538 -12.64 -2.52 23.24
N GLN A 539 -11.33 -2.42 23.49
CA GLN A 539 -10.60 -1.17 23.27
C GLN A 539 -10.56 -0.79 21.80
N VAL A 540 -10.33 -1.74 20.89
CA VAL A 540 -10.37 -1.48 19.46
C VAL A 540 -11.72 -0.92 19.05
N ASP A 541 -12.82 -1.52 19.50
CA ASP A 541 -14.17 -1.08 19.08
C ASP A 541 -14.56 0.27 19.68
N LEU A 542 -14.26 0.49 20.98
CA LEU A 542 -14.59 1.74 21.66
C LEU A 542 -13.79 2.95 21.14
N ASN A 543 -12.59 2.74 20.62
CA ASN A 543 -11.72 3.83 20.18
C ASN A 543 -11.83 4.15 18.68
N GLU A 544 -12.84 3.62 17.96
CA GLU A 544 -13.07 3.96 16.55
C GLU A 544 -13.22 5.48 16.33
N TRP A 545 -13.88 6.18 17.24
CA TRP A 545 -14.04 7.62 17.17
C TRP A 545 -12.73 8.42 17.25
N LYS A 546 -11.72 7.92 17.98
CA LYS A 546 -10.39 8.52 18.01
C LYS A 546 -9.68 8.36 16.66
N ARG A 547 -9.77 7.16 16.07
CA ARG A 547 -9.16 6.87 14.77
C ARG A 547 -9.71 7.73 13.65
N HIS A 548 -10.98 8.11 13.71
CA HIS A 548 -11.58 9.08 12.78
C HIS A 548 -11.01 10.50 12.90
N GLN A 549 -10.24 10.79 13.94
CA GLN A 549 -9.54 12.07 14.14
C GLN A 549 -8.04 11.98 13.81
N ALA A 550 -7.56 10.80 13.42
CA ALA A 550 -6.15 10.58 13.08
C ALA A 550 -5.82 11.16 11.70
N ALA A 551 -4.56 11.58 11.53
CA ALA A 551 -4.01 11.89 10.23
C ALA A 551 -4.00 10.64 9.32
N PRO A 552 -4.01 10.80 7.99
CA PRO A 552 -3.81 9.68 7.07
C PRO A 552 -2.54 8.89 7.41
N GLY A 553 -2.61 7.57 7.44
CA GLY A 553 -1.49 6.70 7.74
C GLY A 553 -1.01 5.91 6.53
N ILE A 554 0.28 5.61 6.44
CA ILE A 554 0.85 4.78 5.37
C ILE A 554 0.52 3.33 5.68
N ARG A 555 -0.18 2.66 4.75
CA ARG A 555 -0.55 1.26 4.89
C ARG A 555 0.62 0.36 4.53
N VAL A 556 0.97 -0.55 5.45
CA VAL A 556 2.04 -1.56 5.27
C VAL A 556 1.62 -2.97 5.69
N THR A 557 0.46 -3.13 6.34
CA THR A 557 -0.11 -4.42 6.72
C THR A 557 -1.30 -4.80 5.85
N SER A 558 -1.78 -6.02 5.98
CA SER A 558 -2.94 -6.52 5.22
C SER A 558 -4.22 -5.74 5.48
N LYS A 559 -4.38 -5.18 6.70
CA LYS A 559 -5.55 -4.39 7.11
C LYS A 559 -5.15 -3.22 8.00
N ALA A 560 -5.10 -2.02 7.43
CA ALA A 560 -4.84 -0.79 8.15
C ALA A 560 -6.13 -0.19 8.77
N PHE A 561 -5.97 0.61 9.81
CA PHE A 561 -7.02 1.52 10.26
C PHE A 561 -7.14 2.69 9.29
N GLY A 562 -8.31 2.84 8.67
CA GLY A 562 -8.55 3.89 7.67
C GLY A 562 -9.63 3.49 6.67
N ILE A 563 -9.45 3.87 5.41
CA ILE A 563 -10.47 3.71 4.35
C ILE A 563 -10.89 2.26 4.08
N GLY A 564 -10.01 1.30 4.36
CA GLY A 564 -10.25 -0.14 4.15
C GLY A 564 -11.01 -0.81 5.30
N ARG A 565 -11.20 -0.13 6.44
CA ARG A 565 -11.93 -0.62 7.61
C ARG A 565 -13.09 0.32 7.94
N ARG A 566 -14.31 -0.09 7.59
CA ARG A 566 -15.52 0.76 7.67
C ARG A 566 -16.40 0.34 8.84
N PHE A 567 -15.95 0.57 10.08
CA PHE A 567 -16.73 0.30 11.28
C PHE A 567 -17.56 1.52 11.68
N PRO A 568 -18.83 1.32 12.10
CA PRO A 568 -19.62 2.42 12.63
C PRO A 568 -19.12 2.83 14.01
N ILE A 569 -19.01 4.14 14.27
CA ILE A 569 -18.65 4.66 15.59
C ILE A 569 -19.78 4.37 16.59
N VAL A 570 -21.02 4.61 16.16
CA VAL A 570 -22.21 4.44 17.00
C VAL A 570 -22.70 3.00 16.86
N GLN A 571 -22.13 2.09 17.66
CA GLN A 571 -22.48 0.68 17.68
C GLN A 571 -22.39 0.11 19.12
N ARG A 572 -23.01 -1.03 19.35
CA ARG A 572 -22.98 -1.77 20.63
C ARG A 572 -22.74 -3.28 20.42
N PHE A 573 -22.34 -3.68 19.22
CA PHE A 573 -21.89 -5.04 18.98
C PHE A 573 -20.48 -5.17 19.53
N GLY A 574 -20.30 -6.00 20.50
CA GLY A 574 -19.01 -6.20 21.16
C GLY A 574 -18.93 -7.54 21.86
N PRO A 575 -17.72 -7.98 22.24
CA PRO A 575 -17.48 -9.23 22.93
C PRO A 575 -18.14 -9.31 24.30
#